data_358b99024777b5fc33e90180b6222608
#
_entry.id   358b99024777b5fc33e90180b6222608
#
_cell.length_a   1.000
_cell.length_b   1.000
_cell.length_c   1.000
_cell.angle_alpha   90.00
_cell.angle_beta   90.00
_cell.angle_gamma   90.00
#
_symmetry.space_group_name_H-M   'P 1'
#
loop_
_entity.id
_entity.type
_entity.pdbx_description
1 polymer ?
#
loop_
_entity_poly.entity_id
_entity_poly.type
_entity_poly.pdbx_seq_one_letter_code
_entity_poly.pdbx_strand_id
1 'polypeptide(L)'
;MVCLATVSSQRFLPGTLVMIHSFLKWNPAFDGEIVILHEDLPEAARGALSGIGCRISFRKTSPELAARIADLVASRPLLAERRARFLSLDAFGLSGHDRILLCDSDILFVGAVDDLLARPEPLLCAADGALHRGNGRDPDTFAEARALSQETPVRPLDRPFNAGLLLFHGALACEGIHGALLDHLRPERWRDVVTPHTDQVVLNRHFAGIQTLLPASYNYLLAFRSEIYATTGIRLTDARVLHFNGSPKPWETDALATSPPADPGFLQACRRWYDTWSDALVTLQARRLRGGLPACR
;
A
#
# COMPACT_ATOMS: atom_id res chain seq x y z
N MET A 1 -8.12 -15.67 10.23
CA MET A 1 -6.69 -15.55 9.83
C MET A 1 -6.48 -14.24 9.10
N VAL A 2 -5.41 -13.50 9.40
CA VAL A 2 -5.06 -12.24 8.71
C VAL A 2 -4.29 -12.54 7.43
N CYS A 3 -4.57 -11.78 6.36
CA CYS A 3 -3.82 -11.81 5.11
C CYS A 3 -3.09 -10.47 4.93
N LEU A 4 -1.80 -10.51 4.56
CA LEU A 4 -1.10 -9.36 3.99
C LEU A 4 -1.14 -9.50 2.47
N ALA A 5 -1.76 -8.56 1.78
CA ALA A 5 -1.83 -8.54 0.32
C ALA A 5 -1.00 -7.38 -0.25
N THR A 6 -0.34 -7.60 -1.37
CA THR A 6 0.40 -6.55 -2.09
C THR A 6 0.42 -6.82 -3.59
N VAL A 7 0.56 -5.77 -4.38
CA VAL A 7 0.82 -5.88 -5.81
C VAL A 7 2.32 -5.82 -6.06
N SER A 8 2.85 -6.72 -6.88
CA SER A 8 4.25 -6.69 -7.26
C SER A 8 4.44 -6.83 -8.77
N SER A 9 5.50 -6.19 -9.27
CA SER A 9 6.01 -6.33 -10.63
C SER A 9 7.53 -6.43 -10.59
N GLN A 10 8.16 -6.78 -11.71
CA GLN A 10 9.62 -6.85 -11.80
C GLN A 10 10.28 -5.53 -11.35
N ARG A 11 9.73 -4.40 -11.74
CA ARG A 11 10.25 -3.06 -11.36
C ARG A 11 10.13 -2.79 -9.86
N PHE A 12 9.09 -3.31 -9.21
CA PHE A 12 8.80 -3.08 -7.80
C PHE A 12 9.31 -4.21 -6.89
N LEU A 13 9.99 -5.22 -7.43
CA LEU A 13 10.52 -6.35 -6.67
C LEU A 13 11.36 -5.92 -5.46
N PRO A 14 12.31 -4.95 -5.57
CA PRO A 14 13.08 -4.50 -4.41
C PRO A 14 12.21 -3.91 -3.30
N GLY A 15 11.21 -3.09 -3.67
CA GLY A 15 10.26 -2.53 -2.72
C GLY A 15 9.42 -3.61 -2.03
N THR A 16 8.89 -4.57 -2.81
CA THR A 16 8.13 -5.70 -2.26
C THR A 16 8.94 -6.52 -1.26
N LEU A 17 10.21 -6.80 -1.56
CA LEU A 17 11.12 -7.52 -0.66
C LEU A 17 11.30 -6.77 0.66
N VAL A 18 11.57 -5.47 0.60
CA VAL A 18 11.76 -4.61 1.78
C VAL A 18 10.46 -4.48 2.58
N MET A 19 9.33 -4.29 1.91
CA MET A 19 8.02 -4.18 2.54
C MET A 19 7.70 -5.45 3.35
N ILE A 20 7.78 -6.63 2.73
CA ILE A 20 7.50 -7.91 3.40
C ILE A 20 8.48 -8.16 4.54
N HIS A 21 9.79 -7.96 4.30
CA HIS A 21 10.81 -8.18 5.33
C HIS A 21 10.59 -7.26 6.54
N SER A 22 10.34 -5.97 6.32
CA SER A 22 10.08 -5.01 7.40
C SER A 22 8.79 -5.32 8.14
N PHE A 23 7.72 -5.70 7.44
CA PHE A 23 6.47 -6.12 8.07
C PHE A 23 6.70 -7.29 9.03
N LEU A 24 7.34 -8.36 8.58
CA LEU A 24 7.62 -9.55 9.40
C LEU A 24 8.56 -9.24 10.56
N LYS A 25 9.52 -8.34 10.39
CA LYS A 25 10.44 -7.90 11.44
C LYS A 25 9.72 -7.20 12.58
N TRP A 26 8.77 -6.32 12.25
CA TRP A 26 8.04 -5.52 13.23
C TRP A 26 6.79 -6.20 13.79
N ASN A 27 6.29 -7.25 13.12
CA ASN A 27 5.11 -8.01 13.54
C ASN A 27 5.47 -9.50 13.64
N PRO A 28 6.34 -9.89 14.59
CA PRO A 28 6.87 -11.28 14.67
C PRO A 28 5.81 -12.31 15.04
N ALA A 29 4.69 -11.88 15.60
CA ALA A 29 3.54 -12.73 15.91
C ALA A 29 2.62 -13.00 14.70
N PHE A 30 2.89 -12.38 13.55
CA PHE A 30 2.09 -12.61 12.34
C PHE A 30 2.24 -14.05 11.85
N ASP A 31 1.16 -14.80 11.87
CA ASP A 31 1.06 -16.20 11.44
C ASP A 31 0.16 -16.38 10.19
N GLY A 32 -0.24 -15.25 9.57
CA GLY A 32 -1.13 -15.20 8.44
C GLY A 32 -0.48 -15.59 7.11
N GLU A 33 -1.25 -15.41 6.04
CA GLU A 33 -0.80 -15.60 4.67
C GLU A 33 -0.33 -14.25 4.07
N ILE A 34 0.70 -14.31 3.22
CA ILE A 34 1.12 -13.18 2.38
C ILE A 34 0.76 -13.49 0.94
N VAL A 35 -0.12 -12.69 0.35
CA VAL A 35 -0.58 -12.85 -1.03
C VAL A 35 0.02 -11.78 -1.92
N ILE A 36 0.72 -12.20 -2.96
CA ILE A 36 1.33 -11.32 -3.96
C ILE A 36 0.50 -11.36 -5.23
N LEU A 37 -0.18 -10.26 -5.52
CA LEU A 37 -0.95 -10.04 -6.73
C LEU A 37 -0.01 -9.59 -7.85
N HIS A 38 -0.12 -10.18 -9.04
CA HIS A 38 0.77 -9.85 -10.15
C HIS A 38 0.13 -10.16 -11.51
N GLU A 39 0.63 -9.50 -12.55
CA GLU A 39 0.25 -9.80 -13.93
C GLU A 39 1.12 -10.94 -14.51
N ASP A 40 2.44 -10.81 -14.39
CA ASP A 40 3.43 -11.68 -15.05
C ASP A 40 4.76 -11.79 -14.29
N LEU A 41 4.72 -11.82 -12.96
CA LEU A 41 5.95 -11.86 -12.16
C LEU A 41 6.81 -13.11 -12.49
N PRO A 42 8.08 -12.95 -12.93
CA PRO A 42 8.95 -14.05 -13.30
C PRO A 42 9.19 -15.05 -12.16
N GLU A 43 9.46 -16.30 -12.50
CA GLU A 43 9.72 -17.37 -11.52
C GLU A 43 10.89 -17.03 -10.57
N ALA A 44 11.97 -16.46 -11.11
CA ALA A 44 13.11 -16.05 -10.30
C ALA A 44 12.73 -14.99 -9.25
N ALA A 45 11.84 -14.05 -9.61
CA ALA A 45 11.33 -13.05 -8.66
C ALA A 45 10.41 -13.68 -7.61
N ARG A 46 9.54 -14.62 -8.01
CA ARG A 46 8.70 -15.40 -7.07
C ARG A 46 9.56 -16.22 -6.12
N GLY A 47 10.61 -16.86 -6.61
CA GLY A 47 11.58 -17.59 -5.78
C GLY A 47 12.30 -16.69 -4.76
N ALA A 48 12.68 -15.47 -5.15
CA ALA A 48 13.28 -14.51 -4.25
C ALA A 48 12.30 -14.08 -3.14
N LEU A 49 11.06 -13.78 -3.49
CA LEU A 49 10.01 -13.38 -2.53
C LEU A 49 9.68 -14.53 -1.57
N SER A 50 9.51 -15.77 -2.07
CA SER A 50 9.28 -16.95 -1.23
C SER A 50 10.38 -17.19 -0.21
N GLY A 51 11.60 -16.76 -0.49
CA GLY A 51 12.74 -16.88 0.42
C GLY A 51 12.69 -15.96 1.63
N ILE A 52 11.86 -14.92 1.65
CA ILE A 52 11.80 -13.95 2.77
C ILE A 52 10.90 -14.41 3.91
N GLY A 53 9.75 -15.01 3.61
CA GLY A 53 8.73 -15.38 4.60
C GLY A 53 8.21 -16.78 4.46
N CYS A 54 7.34 -17.17 5.39
CA CYS A 54 6.51 -18.37 5.27
C CYS A 54 5.14 -18.00 4.69
N ARG A 55 4.43 -18.98 4.10
CA ARG A 55 3.06 -18.82 3.58
C ARG A 55 2.91 -17.67 2.59
N ILE A 56 3.88 -17.55 1.68
CA ILE A 56 3.76 -16.61 0.56
C ILE A 56 3.12 -17.32 -0.63
N SER A 57 2.01 -16.79 -1.11
CA SER A 57 1.32 -17.24 -2.30
C SER A 57 1.31 -16.17 -3.39
N PHE A 58 1.19 -16.61 -4.63
CA PHE A 58 1.18 -15.74 -5.81
C PHE A 58 -0.16 -15.90 -6.51
N ARG A 59 -0.85 -14.78 -6.72
CA ARG A 59 -2.12 -14.75 -7.42
C ARG A 59 -1.97 -13.92 -8.68
N LYS A 60 -2.13 -14.58 -9.81
CA LYS A 60 -2.21 -13.87 -11.09
C LYS A 60 -3.51 -13.09 -11.16
N THR A 61 -3.44 -11.89 -11.77
CA THR A 61 -4.61 -11.05 -12.04
C THR A 61 -5.76 -11.87 -12.61
N SER A 62 -6.95 -11.67 -12.07
CA SER A 62 -8.16 -12.32 -12.57
C SER A 62 -8.40 -11.96 -14.05
N PRO A 63 -8.86 -12.92 -14.89
CA PRO A 63 -9.14 -12.63 -16.31
C PRO A 63 -10.14 -11.47 -16.49
N GLU A 64 -11.09 -11.36 -15.59
CA GLU A 64 -12.10 -10.31 -15.63
C GLU A 64 -11.47 -8.93 -15.36
N LEU A 65 -10.67 -8.78 -14.31
CA LEU A 65 -9.95 -7.53 -14.04
C LEU A 65 -9.01 -7.18 -15.19
N ALA A 66 -8.27 -8.16 -15.74
CA ALA A 66 -7.37 -7.92 -16.85
C ALA A 66 -8.11 -7.37 -18.08
N ALA A 67 -9.28 -7.93 -18.41
CA ALA A 67 -10.13 -7.44 -19.49
C ALA A 67 -10.63 -6.01 -19.24
N ARG A 68 -11.12 -5.72 -18.03
CA ARG A 68 -11.57 -4.36 -17.65
C ARG A 68 -10.46 -3.33 -17.74
N ILE A 69 -9.25 -3.68 -17.28
CA ILE A 69 -8.08 -2.79 -17.39
C ILE A 69 -7.75 -2.54 -18.87
N ALA A 70 -7.76 -3.58 -19.71
CA ALA A 70 -7.48 -3.44 -21.14
C ALA A 70 -8.48 -2.49 -21.82
N ASP A 71 -9.78 -2.66 -21.59
CA ASP A 71 -10.84 -1.80 -22.13
C ASP A 71 -10.68 -0.34 -21.67
N LEU A 72 -10.40 -0.14 -20.39
CA LEU A 72 -10.20 1.20 -19.83
C LEU A 72 -8.96 1.87 -20.43
N VAL A 73 -7.83 1.16 -20.52
CA VAL A 73 -6.59 1.67 -21.10
C VAL A 73 -6.74 1.97 -22.59
N ALA A 74 -7.48 1.13 -23.34
CA ALA A 74 -7.78 1.39 -24.74
C ALA A 74 -8.55 2.71 -24.94
N SER A 75 -9.49 3.02 -24.03
CA SER A 75 -10.24 4.28 -24.03
C SER A 75 -9.45 5.45 -23.43
N ARG A 76 -8.46 5.18 -22.59
CA ARG A 76 -7.66 6.14 -21.81
C ARG A 76 -6.17 5.77 -21.81
N PRO A 77 -5.42 5.97 -22.90
CA PRO A 77 -4.03 5.54 -23.03
C PRO A 77 -3.08 6.11 -21.96
N LEU A 78 -3.41 7.28 -21.39
CA LEU A 78 -2.63 7.90 -20.30
C LEU A 78 -2.57 7.04 -19.01
N LEU A 79 -3.48 6.09 -18.85
CA LEU A 79 -3.47 5.16 -17.71
C LEU A 79 -2.56 3.93 -17.92
N ALA A 80 -2.03 3.72 -19.13
CA ALA A 80 -1.25 2.53 -19.48
C ALA A 80 -0.04 2.30 -18.56
N GLU A 81 0.73 3.36 -18.27
CA GLU A 81 1.91 3.27 -17.39
C GLU A 81 1.57 2.94 -15.93
N ARG A 82 0.32 3.15 -15.54
CA ARG A 82 -0.17 2.98 -14.16
C ARG A 82 -1.14 1.83 -14.02
N ARG A 83 -1.34 1.04 -15.08
CA ARG A 83 -2.34 -0.02 -15.13
C ARG A 83 -2.15 -1.08 -14.03
N ALA A 84 -0.89 -1.37 -13.67
CA ALA A 84 -0.58 -2.36 -12.65
C ALA A 84 -1.13 -2.00 -11.25
N ARG A 85 -1.44 -0.73 -10.98
CA ARG A 85 -2.04 -0.33 -9.71
C ARG A 85 -3.45 -0.87 -9.53
N PHE A 86 -4.21 -1.04 -10.64
CA PHE A 86 -5.55 -1.62 -10.58
C PHE A 86 -5.56 -3.08 -10.09
N LEU A 87 -4.42 -3.78 -10.11
CA LEU A 87 -4.34 -5.16 -9.63
C LEU A 87 -4.66 -5.28 -8.14
N SER A 88 -4.52 -4.17 -7.38
CA SER A 88 -4.93 -4.08 -5.98
C SER A 88 -6.41 -4.42 -5.76
N LEU A 89 -7.25 -4.24 -6.78
CA LEU A 89 -8.69 -4.55 -6.70
C LEU A 89 -8.95 -6.05 -6.54
N ASP A 90 -8.05 -6.93 -7.03
CA ASP A 90 -8.16 -8.38 -6.82
C ASP A 90 -7.97 -8.78 -5.34
N ALA A 91 -7.45 -7.88 -4.48
CA ALA A 91 -7.42 -8.14 -3.04
C ALA A 91 -8.83 -8.29 -2.45
N PHE A 92 -9.84 -7.65 -3.04
CA PHE A 92 -11.25 -7.77 -2.64
C PHE A 92 -11.91 -9.07 -3.15
N GLY A 93 -11.20 -9.89 -3.91
CA GLY A 93 -11.55 -11.25 -4.27
C GLY A 93 -10.90 -12.33 -3.38
N LEU A 94 -10.06 -11.95 -2.38
CA LEU A 94 -9.37 -12.87 -1.48
C LEU A 94 -10.29 -13.33 -0.35
N SER A 95 -11.21 -14.24 -0.64
CA SER A 95 -12.12 -14.80 0.37
C SER A 95 -11.41 -15.72 1.37
N GLY A 96 -12.04 -15.97 2.52
CA GLY A 96 -11.56 -16.92 3.53
C GLY A 96 -10.62 -16.33 4.59
N HIS A 97 -10.39 -15.03 4.57
CA HIS A 97 -9.60 -14.30 5.58
C HIS A 97 -10.52 -13.46 6.47
N ASP A 98 -10.20 -13.32 7.76
CA ASP A 98 -10.95 -12.47 8.68
C ASP A 98 -10.65 -10.99 8.41
N ARG A 99 -9.36 -10.70 8.11
CA ARG A 99 -8.84 -9.36 7.84
C ARG A 99 -7.82 -9.42 6.71
N ILE A 100 -7.81 -8.39 5.88
CA ILE A 100 -6.84 -8.24 4.80
C ILE A 100 -6.16 -6.88 4.94
N LEU A 101 -4.83 -6.91 5.12
CA LEU A 101 -3.98 -5.73 5.09
C LEU A 101 -3.39 -5.62 3.68
N LEU A 102 -3.96 -4.74 2.88
CA LEU A 102 -3.45 -4.43 1.55
C LEU A 102 -2.43 -3.29 1.65
N CYS A 103 -1.23 -3.52 1.12
CA CYS A 103 -0.13 -2.57 1.14
C CYS A 103 0.48 -2.37 -0.24
N ASP A 104 0.86 -1.14 -0.56
CA ASP A 104 1.70 -0.84 -1.71
C ASP A 104 3.13 -1.40 -1.51
N SER A 105 3.79 -1.75 -2.60
CA SER A 105 5.17 -2.28 -2.57
C SER A 105 6.24 -1.24 -2.25
N ASP A 106 5.91 0.04 -2.18
CA ASP A 106 6.80 1.14 -1.81
C ASP A 106 6.61 1.63 -0.37
N ILE A 107 6.12 0.72 0.48
CA ILE A 107 5.97 0.92 1.92
C ILE A 107 7.15 0.30 2.67
N LEU A 108 7.53 0.93 3.78
CA LEU A 108 8.51 0.43 4.76
C LEU A 108 7.89 0.48 6.16
N PHE A 109 7.75 -0.68 6.80
CA PHE A 109 7.38 -0.74 8.21
C PHE A 109 8.59 -0.39 9.09
N VAL A 110 8.40 0.57 9.98
CA VAL A 110 9.40 1.04 10.96
C VAL A 110 8.90 0.94 12.40
N GLY A 111 7.73 0.35 12.60
CA GLY A 111 7.09 0.05 13.86
C GLY A 111 6.03 -1.04 13.69
N ALA A 112 5.59 -1.63 14.80
CA ALA A 112 4.55 -2.64 14.82
C ALA A 112 3.18 -2.05 14.48
N VAL A 113 2.32 -2.89 13.87
CA VAL A 113 0.93 -2.57 13.52
C VAL A 113 -0.07 -3.62 14.04
N ASP A 114 0.33 -4.39 15.06
CA ASP A 114 -0.51 -5.43 15.66
C ASP A 114 -1.81 -4.86 16.24
N ASP A 115 -1.74 -3.66 16.81
CA ASP A 115 -2.89 -2.92 17.32
C ASP A 115 -3.88 -2.57 16.19
N LEU A 116 -3.38 -2.29 14.99
CA LEU A 116 -4.22 -2.05 13.82
C LEU A 116 -4.94 -3.34 13.38
N LEU A 117 -4.23 -4.48 13.38
CA LEU A 117 -4.79 -5.77 12.93
C LEU A 117 -5.96 -6.24 13.81
N ALA A 118 -6.01 -5.82 15.07
CA ALA A 118 -7.06 -6.17 16.03
C ALA A 118 -8.32 -5.27 15.94
N ARG A 119 -8.31 -4.23 15.13
CA ARG A 119 -9.39 -3.25 15.04
C ARG A 119 -10.66 -3.83 14.39
N PRO A 120 -11.87 -3.52 14.91
CA PRO A 120 -13.13 -4.09 14.41
C PRO A 120 -13.71 -3.36 13.19
N GLU A 121 -13.25 -2.16 12.87
CA GLU A 121 -13.83 -1.34 11.82
C GLU A 121 -13.77 -2.03 10.45
N PRO A 122 -14.81 -1.86 9.61
CA PRO A 122 -14.89 -2.58 8.34
C PRO A 122 -13.78 -2.20 7.35
N LEU A 123 -13.36 -0.93 7.32
CA LEU A 123 -12.28 -0.42 6.48
C LEU A 123 -11.50 0.66 7.21
N LEU A 124 -10.20 0.43 7.39
CA LEU A 124 -9.25 1.37 7.95
C LEU A 124 -8.26 1.80 6.86
N CYS A 125 -7.99 3.09 6.77
CA CYS A 125 -7.07 3.68 5.81
C CYS A 125 -6.53 5.00 6.34
N ALA A 126 -5.46 5.53 5.78
CA ALA A 126 -4.97 6.87 6.13
C ALA A 126 -5.44 7.91 5.11
N ALA A 127 -5.50 9.16 5.54
CA ALA A 127 -5.89 10.27 4.69
C ALA A 127 -4.97 10.41 3.47
N ASP A 128 -5.54 10.83 2.35
CA ASP A 128 -4.76 11.23 1.17
C ASP A 128 -3.97 12.52 1.43
N GLY A 129 -2.88 12.70 0.69
CA GLY A 129 -2.07 13.90 0.76
C GLY A 129 -2.84 15.21 0.48
N ALA A 130 -3.94 15.13 -0.28
CA ALA A 130 -4.80 16.28 -0.52
C ALA A 130 -5.46 16.82 0.75
N LEU A 131 -5.80 15.95 1.71
CA LEU A 131 -6.31 16.37 3.01
C LEU A 131 -5.27 17.21 3.77
N HIS A 132 -4.02 16.77 3.77
CA HIS A 132 -2.92 17.47 4.46
C HIS A 132 -2.50 18.76 3.79
N ARG A 133 -2.57 18.84 2.47
CA ARG A 133 -2.35 20.10 1.74
C ARG A 133 -3.39 21.15 2.08
N GLY A 134 -4.48 20.67 2.64
CA GLY A 134 -5.67 21.43 2.78
C GLY A 134 -6.08 21.94 1.42
N ASN A 135 -7.08 21.52 0.74
CA ASN A 135 -7.58 22.33 -0.36
C ASN A 135 -7.82 23.73 0.16
N GLY A 136 -6.79 24.03 0.84
CA GLY A 136 -6.12 25.20 1.30
C GLY A 136 -6.84 26.07 2.25
N ARG A 137 -8.05 25.94 2.59
CA ARG A 137 -8.64 27.10 3.28
C ARG A 137 -9.95 26.81 4.00
N ASP A 138 -10.33 25.55 4.01
CA ASP A 138 -11.51 25.16 4.78
C ASP A 138 -11.07 24.88 6.23
N PRO A 139 -11.57 25.66 7.22
CA PRO A 139 -11.26 25.46 8.64
C PRO A 139 -11.59 24.05 9.13
N ASP A 140 -12.61 23.40 8.56
CA ASP A 140 -13.03 22.05 8.92
C ASP A 140 -11.98 21.02 8.51
N THR A 141 -11.29 21.23 7.38
CA THR A 141 -10.18 20.39 6.93
C THR A 141 -9.03 20.38 7.92
N PHE A 142 -8.71 21.53 8.51
CA PHE A 142 -7.67 21.64 9.54
C PHE A 142 -8.09 20.98 10.85
N ALA A 143 -9.36 21.08 11.24
CA ALA A 143 -9.86 20.43 12.44
C ALA A 143 -9.80 18.90 12.32
N GLU A 144 -10.18 18.34 11.19
CA GLU A 144 -10.07 16.91 10.91
C GLU A 144 -8.62 16.43 10.88
N ALA A 145 -7.72 17.15 10.22
CA ALA A 145 -6.30 16.80 10.19
C ALA A 145 -5.66 16.86 11.60
N ARG A 146 -6.08 17.83 12.44
CA ARG A 146 -5.67 17.89 13.84
C ARG A 146 -6.20 16.72 14.66
N ALA A 147 -7.43 16.29 14.44
CA ALA A 147 -8.00 15.10 15.10
C ALA A 147 -7.18 13.83 14.80
N LEU A 148 -6.61 13.72 13.60
CA LEU A 148 -5.72 12.61 13.22
C LEU A 148 -4.41 12.59 14.02
N SER A 149 -3.97 13.73 14.58
CA SER A 149 -2.76 13.80 15.43
C SER A 149 -2.91 13.07 16.76
N GLN A 150 -4.14 12.84 17.22
CA GLN A 150 -4.44 12.21 18.50
C GLN A 150 -4.42 10.67 18.43
N GLU A 151 -3.93 10.09 17.35
CA GLU A 151 -3.90 8.64 17.09
C GLU A 151 -5.29 7.94 17.21
N THR A 152 -6.36 8.71 17.15
CA THR A 152 -7.73 8.20 17.22
C THR A 152 -8.30 8.13 15.82
N PRO A 153 -8.82 6.96 15.38
CA PRO A 153 -9.50 6.86 14.09
C PRO A 153 -10.72 7.77 14.04
N VAL A 154 -10.78 8.61 13.03
CA VAL A 154 -11.90 9.54 12.81
C VAL A 154 -12.68 9.04 11.59
N ARG A 155 -14.02 9.02 11.66
CA ARG A 155 -14.87 8.84 10.49
C ARG A 155 -14.92 10.15 9.73
N PRO A 156 -14.37 10.21 8.52
CA PRO A 156 -14.47 11.42 7.73
C PRO A 156 -15.77 11.44 6.96
N LEU A 157 -16.28 12.63 6.78
CA LEU A 157 -17.34 12.91 5.82
C LEU A 157 -16.68 13.09 4.45
N ASP A 158 -16.93 12.19 3.50
CA ASP A 158 -16.59 12.29 2.06
C ASP A 158 -15.14 12.68 1.69
N ARG A 159 -14.16 12.35 2.53
CA ARG A 159 -12.76 12.72 2.28
C ARG A 159 -11.97 11.58 1.65
N PRO A 160 -11.13 11.86 0.63
CA PRO A 160 -10.33 10.83 -0.02
C PRO A 160 -9.27 10.28 0.92
N PHE A 161 -9.12 8.96 0.89
CA PHE A 161 -8.03 8.25 1.54
C PHE A 161 -6.96 7.81 0.53
N ASN A 162 -5.76 7.62 1.02
CA ASN A 162 -4.68 7.03 0.24
C ASN A 162 -4.82 5.50 0.21
N ALA A 163 -4.72 4.92 -0.98
CA ALA A 163 -4.90 3.48 -1.19
C ALA A 163 -3.66 2.63 -0.84
N GLY A 164 -2.54 3.25 -0.48
CA GLY A 164 -1.28 2.53 -0.25
C GLY A 164 -1.23 1.67 1.01
N LEU A 165 -2.14 1.89 1.98
CA LEU A 165 -2.35 1.02 3.13
C LEU A 165 -3.82 1.00 3.50
N LEU A 166 -4.43 -0.18 3.36
CA LEU A 166 -5.82 -0.45 3.71
C LEU A 166 -5.90 -1.70 4.58
N LEU A 167 -6.57 -1.62 5.72
CA LEU A 167 -6.97 -2.82 6.46
C LEU A 167 -8.48 -2.96 6.39
N PHE A 168 -8.96 -4.04 5.82
CA PHE A 168 -10.39 -4.27 5.70
C PHE A 168 -10.84 -5.63 6.21
N HIS A 169 -12.10 -5.71 6.62
CA HIS A 169 -12.72 -6.93 7.10
C HIS A 169 -12.95 -7.89 5.93
N GLY A 170 -12.75 -9.19 6.15
CA GLY A 170 -12.93 -10.22 5.13
C GLY A 170 -14.35 -10.26 4.50
N ALA A 171 -15.34 -9.73 5.18
CA ALA A 171 -16.69 -9.57 4.59
C ALA A 171 -16.70 -8.62 3.37
N LEU A 172 -15.73 -7.73 3.24
CA LEU A 172 -15.55 -6.88 2.06
C LEU A 172 -14.77 -7.61 0.94
N ALA A 173 -14.14 -8.75 1.22
CA ALA A 173 -13.48 -9.60 0.24
C ALA A 173 -14.45 -10.68 -0.27
N CYS A 174 -15.39 -10.28 -1.09
CA CYS A 174 -16.40 -11.17 -1.66
C CYS A 174 -16.68 -10.84 -3.13
N GLU A 175 -17.22 -11.80 -3.85
CA GLU A 175 -17.53 -11.67 -5.28
C GLU A 175 -18.39 -10.43 -5.60
N GLY A 176 -19.37 -10.13 -4.75
CA GLY A 176 -20.25 -8.96 -4.95
C GLY A 176 -19.49 -7.63 -4.88
N ILE A 177 -18.62 -7.45 -3.90
CA ILE A 177 -17.80 -6.23 -3.77
C ILE A 177 -16.74 -6.18 -4.87
N HIS A 178 -16.05 -7.31 -5.14
CA HIS A 178 -15.08 -7.38 -6.22
C HIS A 178 -15.71 -7.00 -7.56
N GLY A 179 -16.84 -7.63 -7.93
CA GLY A 179 -17.56 -7.31 -9.16
C GLY A 179 -18.01 -5.85 -9.24
N ALA A 180 -18.47 -5.27 -8.12
CA ALA A 180 -18.83 -3.85 -8.07
C ALA A 180 -17.62 -2.92 -8.27
N LEU A 181 -16.45 -3.28 -7.72
CA LEU A 181 -15.19 -2.56 -7.97
C LEU A 181 -14.79 -2.61 -9.44
N LEU A 182 -14.89 -3.80 -10.07
CA LEU A 182 -14.60 -3.95 -11.51
C LEU A 182 -15.57 -3.14 -12.39
N ASP A 183 -16.82 -2.98 -11.97
CA ASP A 183 -17.79 -2.14 -12.68
C ASP A 183 -17.39 -0.66 -12.70
N HIS A 184 -16.63 -0.19 -11.69
CA HIS A 184 -16.06 1.16 -11.73
C HIS A 184 -15.00 1.37 -12.82
N LEU A 185 -14.44 0.30 -13.39
CA LEU A 185 -13.45 0.39 -14.47
C LEU A 185 -14.07 0.55 -15.86
N ARG A 186 -15.39 0.55 -15.99
CA ARG A 186 -16.05 0.80 -17.29
C ARG A 186 -15.64 2.16 -17.86
N PRO A 187 -15.25 2.25 -19.13
CA PRO A 187 -14.79 3.49 -19.75
C PRO A 187 -15.73 4.67 -19.58
N GLU A 188 -17.04 4.42 -19.58
CA GLU A 188 -18.08 5.45 -19.42
C GLU A 188 -17.99 6.16 -18.07
N ARG A 189 -17.59 5.43 -17.02
CA ARG A 189 -17.43 5.99 -15.66
C ARG A 189 -16.18 6.86 -15.51
N TRP A 190 -15.29 6.82 -16.52
CA TRP A 190 -14.05 7.60 -16.54
C TRP A 190 -14.09 8.78 -17.51
N ARG A 191 -15.22 9.00 -18.21
CA ARG A 191 -15.32 10.02 -19.25
C ARG A 191 -14.85 11.39 -18.78
N ASP A 192 -15.29 11.81 -17.58
CA ASP A 192 -15.01 13.12 -17.02
C ASP A 192 -13.97 13.08 -15.87
N VAL A 193 -13.25 11.96 -15.73
CA VAL A 193 -12.25 11.80 -14.67
C VAL A 193 -10.91 12.30 -15.16
N VAL A 194 -10.44 13.40 -14.60
CA VAL A 194 -9.10 13.95 -14.82
C VAL A 194 -8.29 13.77 -13.55
N THR A 195 -7.53 12.68 -13.47
CA THR A 195 -6.73 12.36 -12.29
C THR A 195 -5.51 11.51 -12.65
N PRO A 196 -4.38 11.68 -11.93
CA PRO A 196 -3.26 10.76 -12.02
C PRO A 196 -3.47 9.47 -11.19
N HIS A 197 -4.54 9.42 -10.36
CA HIS A 197 -4.84 8.27 -9.53
C HIS A 197 -5.61 7.21 -10.31
N THR A 198 -5.51 5.97 -9.90
CA THR A 198 -6.05 4.79 -10.58
C THR A 198 -7.00 4.03 -9.66
N ASP A 199 -6.53 2.97 -9.03
CA ASP A 199 -7.26 2.19 -8.02
C ASP A 199 -7.77 3.04 -6.86
N GLN A 200 -7.01 4.03 -6.42
CA GLN A 200 -7.43 4.96 -5.36
C GLN A 200 -8.75 5.67 -5.70
N VAL A 201 -8.98 6.04 -6.96
CA VAL A 201 -10.26 6.64 -7.39
C VAL A 201 -11.40 5.65 -7.28
N VAL A 202 -11.17 4.41 -7.72
CA VAL A 202 -12.16 3.32 -7.65
C VAL A 202 -12.54 3.05 -6.20
N LEU A 203 -11.53 2.86 -5.34
CA LEU A 203 -11.72 2.52 -3.93
C LEU A 203 -12.42 3.65 -3.16
N ASN A 204 -12.00 4.91 -3.37
CA ASN A 204 -12.63 6.06 -2.74
C ASN A 204 -14.09 6.26 -3.17
N ARG A 205 -14.42 6.00 -4.44
CA ARG A 205 -15.80 6.06 -4.93
C ARG A 205 -16.68 4.95 -4.36
N HIS A 206 -16.12 3.75 -4.26
CA HIS A 206 -16.89 2.58 -3.81
C HIS A 206 -17.13 2.59 -2.30
N PHE A 207 -16.10 2.96 -1.54
CA PHE A 207 -16.12 2.90 -0.08
C PHE A 207 -16.41 4.24 0.61
N ALA A 208 -16.91 5.23 -0.14
CA ALA A 208 -17.29 6.53 0.43
C ALA A 208 -18.26 6.34 1.62
N GLY A 209 -17.91 6.93 2.76
CA GLY A 209 -18.73 6.92 3.97
C GLY A 209 -18.60 5.70 4.88
N ILE A 210 -17.89 4.62 4.49
CA ILE A 210 -17.66 3.47 5.38
C ILE A 210 -16.21 3.39 5.91
N GLN A 211 -15.30 4.14 5.32
CA GLN A 211 -13.91 4.18 5.74
C GLN A 211 -13.75 4.88 7.10
N THR A 212 -12.81 4.38 7.90
CA THR A 212 -12.34 5.03 9.12
C THR A 212 -10.89 5.45 8.91
N LEU A 213 -10.59 6.74 9.08
CA LEU A 213 -9.23 7.23 8.91
C LEU A 213 -8.37 6.91 10.12
N LEU A 214 -7.15 6.46 9.82
CA LEU A 214 -6.07 6.26 10.76
C LEU A 214 -5.22 7.54 10.88
N PRO A 215 -4.49 7.71 12.00
CA PRO A 215 -3.42 8.68 12.08
C PRO A 215 -2.41 8.51 10.94
N ALA A 216 -1.82 9.62 10.48
CA ALA A 216 -0.84 9.60 9.39
C ALA A 216 0.42 8.76 9.70
N SER A 217 0.68 8.43 10.97
CA SER A 217 1.77 7.55 11.39
C SER A 217 1.66 6.12 10.80
N TYR A 218 0.45 5.65 10.45
CA TYR A 218 0.23 4.33 9.85
C TYR A 218 0.39 4.28 8.33
N ASN A 219 0.46 5.43 7.67
CA ASN A 219 0.77 5.54 6.25
C ASN A 219 1.37 6.93 5.99
N TYR A 220 2.61 7.13 6.50
CA TYR A 220 3.28 8.42 6.46
C TYR A 220 3.78 8.72 5.06
N LEU A 221 3.03 9.54 4.34
CA LEU A 221 3.29 9.90 2.95
C LEU A 221 4.51 10.84 2.87
N LEU A 222 5.65 10.33 2.44
CA LEU A 222 6.92 11.08 2.42
C LEU A 222 6.86 12.33 1.52
N ALA A 223 6.11 12.27 0.42
CA ALA A 223 5.91 13.43 -0.45
C ALA A 223 5.07 14.55 0.18
N PHE A 224 4.40 14.29 1.32
CA PHE A 224 3.53 15.24 2.02
C PHE A 224 3.95 15.45 3.48
N ARG A 225 5.18 15.10 3.85
CA ARG A 225 5.62 15.13 5.24
C ARG A 225 5.53 16.52 5.89
N SER A 226 5.80 17.58 5.12
CA SER A 226 5.72 18.95 5.62
C SER A 226 4.29 19.34 5.94
N GLU A 227 3.37 18.97 5.07
CA GLU A 227 1.95 19.20 5.22
C GLU A 227 1.36 18.33 6.35
N ILE A 228 1.76 17.06 6.46
CA ILE A 228 1.40 16.19 7.58
C ILE A 228 1.85 16.80 8.89
N TYR A 229 3.12 17.25 8.99
CA TYR A 229 3.61 17.87 10.20
C TYR A 229 2.85 19.17 10.53
N ALA A 230 2.63 20.02 9.54
CA ALA A 230 1.93 21.28 9.74
C ALA A 230 0.48 21.11 10.21
N THR A 231 -0.20 20.04 9.74
CA THR A 231 -1.62 19.81 10.06
C THR A 231 -1.84 18.93 11.27
N THR A 232 -0.94 17.98 11.53
CA THR A 232 -1.13 16.97 12.60
C THR A 232 -0.09 17.02 13.71
N GLY A 233 1.07 17.64 13.48
CA GLY A 233 2.23 17.59 14.38
C GLY A 233 3.02 16.27 14.31
N ILE A 234 2.56 15.27 13.54
CA ILE A 234 3.23 13.97 13.40
C ILE A 234 4.53 14.15 12.60
N ARG A 235 5.63 13.68 13.16
CA ARG A 235 6.97 13.74 12.55
C ARG A 235 7.32 12.42 11.87
N LEU A 236 8.35 12.46 11.03
CA LEU A 236 8.92 11.25 10.42
C LEU A 236 9.34 10.20 11.48
N THR A 237 9.78 10.63 12.65
CA THR A 237 10.17 9.77 13.78
C THR A 237 9.01 9.08 14.44
N ASP A 238 7.81 9.62 14.32
CA ASP A 238 6.58 9.09 14.92
C ASP A 238 5.88 8.10 13.99
N ALA A 239 6.36 7.97 12.74
CA ALA A 239 5.81 7.06 11.77
C ALA A 239 6.03 5.60 12.18
N ARG A 240 5.02 4.77 12.01
CA ARG A 240 5.07 3.30 12.07
C ARG A 240 5.24 2.69 10.69
N VAL A 241 4.71 3.37 9.67
CA VAL A 241 4.77 2.95 8.28
C VAL A 241 5.14 4.14 7.41
N LEU A 242 6.26 4.06 6.72
CA LEU A 242 6.72 5.05 5.74
C LEU A 242 6.25 4.65 4.35
N HIS A 243 5.66 5.58 3.62
CA HIS A 243 5.24 5.36 2.25
C HIS A 243 6.05 6.26 1.31
N PHE A 244 6.84 5.64 0.45
CA PHE A 244 7.63 6.32 -0.58
C PHE A 244 6.74 6.69 -1.78
N ASN A 245 5.61 7.36 -1.48
CA ASN A 245 4.70 7.84 -2.51
C ASN A 245 5.38 8.90 -3.38
N GLY A 246 5.25 8.82 -4.70
CA GLY A 246 5.96 9.70 -5.64
C GLY A 246 7.22 9.05 -6.23
N SER A 247 8.07 9.85 -6.84
CA SER A 247 9.34 9.45 -7.48
C SER A 247 10.44 10.43 -7.11
N PRO A 248 11.72 10.00 -7.09
CA PRO A 248 12.19 8.63 -7.34
C PRO A 248 11.92 7.68 -6.16
N LYS A 249 11.92 6.37 -6.44
CA LYS A 249 11.88 5.33 -5.40
C LYS A 249 13.29 5.07 -4.85
N PRO A 250 13.45 4.54 -3.61
CA PRO A 250 14.76 4.24 -3.06
C PRO A 250 15.62 3.33 -3.94
N TRP A 251 15.03 2.41 -4.67
CA TRP A 251 15.73 1.48 -5.57
C TRP A 251 16.00 2.03 -6.98
N GLU A 252 15.52 3.23 -7.29
CA GLU A 252 15.81 3.92 -8.57
C GLU A 252 17.10 4.74 -8.43
N THR A 253 18.22 4.04 -8.22
CA THR A 253 19.52 4.63 -7.87
C THR A 253 20.04 5.62 -8.90
N ASP A 254 19.81 5.37 -10.18
CA ASP A 254 20.24 6.27 -11.26
C ASP A 254 19.47 7.59 -11.20
N ALA A 255 18.16 7.52 -10.95
CA ALA A 255 17.35 8.73 -10.79
C ALA A 255 17.75 9.50 -9.53
N LEU A 256 18.06 8.83 -8.43
CA LEU A 256 18.57 9.45 -7.20
C LEU A 256 19.93 10.08 -7.40
N ALA A 257 20.82 9.48 -8.20
CA ALA A 257 22.16 10.00 -8.47
C ALA A 257 22.13 11.21 -9.40
N THR A 258 21.25 11.21 -10.41
CA THR A 258 21.14 12.30 -11.40
C THR A 258 20.34 13.49 -10.90
N SER A 259 19.38 13.26 -10.02
CA SER A 259 18.53 14.30 -9.42
C SER A 259 18.28 14.00 -7.93
N PRO A 260 19.33 14.19 -7.09
CA PRO A 260 19.24 13.87 -5.67
C PRO A 260 18.16 14.76 -5.00
N PRO A 261 17.27 14.16 -4.22
CA PRO A 261 16.29 14.93 -3.46
C PRO A 261 16.99 15.86 -2.48
N ALA A 262 16.63 17.13 -2.48
CA ALA A 262 17.15 18.11 -1.52
C ALA A 262 16.59 17.95 -0.11
N ASP A 263 15.60 17.05 0.07
CA ASP A 263 14.86 16.84 1.28
C ASP A 263 15.58 15.91 2.28
N PRO A 264 16.07 16.42 3.43
CA PRO A 264 16.75 15.61 4.42
C PRO A 264 15.89 14.48 5.00
N GLY A 265 14.58 14.70 5.14
CA GLY A 265 13.66 13.69 5.68
C GLY A 265 13.49 12.53 4.70
N PHE A 266 13.40 12.79 3.40
CA PHE A 266 13.38 11.75 2.38
C PHE A 266 14.69 10.95 2.37
N LEU A 267 15.83 11.62 2.47
CA LEU A 267 17.16 10.96 2.54
C LEU A 267 17.31 10.09 3.80
N GLN A 268 16.75 10.55 4.94
CA GLN A 268 16.71 9.75 6.16
C GLN A 268 15.83 8.50 5.99
N ALA A 269 14.69 8.62 5.33
CA ALA A 269 13.82 7.48 5.02
C ALA A 269 14.51 6.51 4.05
N CYS A 270 15.20 7.00 3.02
CA CYS A 270 16.00 6.17 2.13
C CYS A 270 17.09 5.39 2.86
N ARG A 271 17.79 6.01 3.81
CA ARG A 271 18.79 5.30 4.64
C ARG A 271 18.18 4.12 5.37
N ARG A 272 17.02 4.31 6.05
CA ARG A 272 16.28 3.23 6.70
C ARG A 272 15.87 2.13 5.72
N TRP A 273 15.50 2.51 4.50
CA TRP A 273 15.14 1.58 3.46
C TRP A 273 16.34 0.72 3.04
N TYR A 274 17.53 1.32 2.82
CA TYR A 274 18.75 0.59 2.45
C TYR A 274 19.24 -0.33 3.59
N ASP A 275 19.16 0.11 4.84
CA ASP A 275 19.47 -0.73 6.00
C ASP A 275 18.57 -1.97 6.01
N THR A 276 17.26 -1.79 5.78
CA THR A 276 16.29 -2.89 5.72
C THR A 276 16.50 -3.78 4.50
N TRP A 277 16.86 -3.21 3.36
CA TRP A 277 17.22 -3.97 2.16
C TRP A 277 18.42 -4.88 2.42
N SER A 278 19.45 -4.37 3.06
CA SER A 278 20.64 -5.12 3.46
C SER A 278 20.27 -6.29 4.38
N ASP A 279 19.45 -6.04 5.41
CA ASP A 279 18.92 -7.07 6.32
C ASP A 279 18.14 -8.15 5.56
N ALA A 280 17.31 -7.76 4.60
CA ALA A 280 16.54 -8.69 3.78
C ALA A 280 17.44 -9.61 2.94
N LEU A 281 18.49 -9.06 2.32
CA LEU A 281 19.45 -9.84 1.53
C LEU A 281 20.24 -10.84 2.41
N VAL A 282 20.68 -10.42 3.59
CA VAL A 282 21.35 -11.30 4.56
C VAL A 282 20.41 -12.44 4.98
N THR A 283 19.13 -12.14 5.24
CA THR A 283 18.11 -13.14 5.59
C THR A 283 17.91 -14.15 4.46
N LEU A 284 17.80 -13.70 3.22
CA LEU A 284 17.68 -14.55 2.04
C LEU A 284 18.89 -15.47 1.87
N GLN A 285 20.08 -14.92 2.02
CA GLN A 285 21.34 -15.68 1.90
C GLN A 285 21.44 -16.75 3.00
N ALA A 286 21.15 -16.39 4.25
CA ALA A 286 21.18 -17.30 5.38
C ALA A 286 20.21 -18.48 5.21
N ARG A 287 19.03 -18.24 4.64
CA ARG A 287 18.06 -19.29 4.34
C ARG A 287 18.52 -20.21 3.22
N ARG A 288 19.10 -19.66 2.14
CA ARG A 288 19.68 -20.47 1.05
C ARG A 288 20.79 -21.40 1.54
N LEU A 289 21.66 -20.90 2.41
CA LEU A 289 22.77 -21.70 2.98
C LEU A 289 22.27 -22.82 3.90
N ARG A 290 21.15 -22.67 4.56
CA ARG A 290 20.53 -23.72 5.40
C ARG A 290 19.81 -24.79 4.60
N GLY A 291 19.83 -24.75 3.28
CA GLY A 291 19.35 -25.82 2.38
C GLY A 291 17.87 -25.99 2.33
N GLY A 292 17.10 -24.93 2.50
CA GLY A 292 15.78 -25.24 2.32
C GLY A 292 14.65 -24.37 2.75
N LEU A 293 13.53 -24.89 2.62
CA LEU A 293 12.21 -24.36 2.90
C LEU A 293 12.13 -23.74 4.30
N PRO A 294 11.44 -22.62 4.46
CA PRO A 294 11.24 -22.02 5.77
C PRO A 294 10.51 -23.01 6.66
N ALA A 295 11.07 -23.32 7.81
CA ALA A 295 10.30 -23.95 8.87
C ALA A 295 9.23 -22.95 9.28
N CYS A 296 8.01 -23.15 8.82
CA CYS A 296 6.83 -22.52 9.41
C CYS A 296 6.69 -23.12 10.82
N ARG A 297 6.81 -22.30 11.85
CA ARG A 297 6.43 -22.68 13.21
C ARG A 297 4.93 -22.57 13.37
#